data_16aadd3badd806786c7ee645d6dd2e1a
#
_entry.id   16aadd3badd806786c7ee645d6dd2e1a
#
_cell.length_a   1.000
_cell.length_b   1.000
_cell.length_c   1.000
_cell.angle_alpha   90.00
_cell.angle_beta   90.00
_cell.angle_gamma   90.00
#
_symmetry.space_group_name_H-M   'P 1'
#
loop_
_entity.id
_entity.type
_entity.pdbx_description
1 polymer ?
#
loop_
_entity_poly.entity_id
_entity_poly.type
_entity_poly.pdbx_seq_one_letter_code
_entity_poly.pdbx_strand_id
1 'polypeptide(L)'
;MENFTEQKGPLGLYDPQFEHDACGIGAVVDIKGRKSHQTVSDALSIVERLEHRAGKDAEGKTGDGVGIMLQISHRFFAKVADELNISLGNEREYGVGMFFFPQNEHLRAQAMKLFELVTRKEGLEFLAWREVPVDPDAVGQKARDCMPAIWQCFIKKPAKVSKGIDFDRKLYVVRRVFEQASNGTYVPSLSSRTIVYKGMFLVHDLRLFYADLQDPDYESAIGMVHSRFSTNTNPSWMRAHPNRFILHNGEINTIKGNTDAMLAREETISSPIMKEDMNKILPIINTSGSDSAMLDNALEFMVMNGMDLPLAVMITIPEPWENNKNISQKKRDFYQYYATMLEPWDGPAAILFSDGDVVGAVLDRNGLRPSRYYITKDGRMILSSEVGVLECAPENILVKDRLRPGKMLLVDTVKGELVDDDKLKADYASRQPYGEWLDSNLIHLRDLKIPNERVPEFAYEERQRMQKAFGYTYEDVKNTILPMARTGAEPTAAMGVDIPLAVRLPVPWAATPRWPC
;
A
#
# COMPACT_ATOMS: atom_id res chain seq x y z
N MET A 1 -3.83 12.50 39.08
CA MET A 1 -4.10 11.66 37.91
C MET A 1 -3.07 10.54 37.98
N GLU A 2 -3.52 9.38 38.40
CA GLU A 2 -2.65 8.22 38.57
C GLU A 2 -2.20 7.72 37.19
N ASN A 3 -0.92 7.44 37.08
CA ASN A 3 -0.26 6.94 35.89
C ASN A 3 -0.87 5.60 35.48
N PHE A 4 -1.59 5.55 34.36
CA PHE A 4 -2.11 4.34 33.73
C PHE A 4 -1.03 3.46 33.05
N THR A 5 0.26 3.70 33.35
CA THR A 5 1.39 3.04 32.70
C THR A 5 1.95 1.82 33.45
N GLU A 6 1.32 1.35 34.52
CA GLU A 6 1.79 0.17 35.27
C GLU A 6 0.73 -0.91 35.51
N GLN A 7 0.03 -1.35 34.45
CA GLN A 7 -0.65 -2.65 34.53
C GLN A 7 0.10 -3.68 33.68
N LYS A 8 1.22 -4.13 34.20
CA LYS A 8 1.97 -5.28 33.69
C LYS A 8 1.44 -6.55 34.34
N GLY A 9 0.38 -7.14 33.81
CA GLY A 9 -0.11 -8.44 34.26
C GLY A 9 -1.50 -8.77 33.73
N PRO A 10 -1.87 -10.07 33.73
CA PRO A 10 -3.19 -10.49 33.27
C PRO A 10 -4.30 -9.93 34.16
N LEU A 11 -5.35 -9.41 33.54
CA LEU A 11 -6.56 -8.88 34.19
C LEU A 11 -7.73 -9.83 33.92
N GLY A 12 -7.97 -10.75 34.84
CA GLY A 12 -9.01 -11.77 34.65
C GLY A 12 -8.65 -12.72 33.50
N LEU A 13 -9.44 -12.75 32.44
CA LEU A 13 -9.18 -13.54 31.23
C LEU A 13 -8.34 -12.82 30.19
N TYR A 14 -8.01 -11.56 30.40
CA TYR A 14 -7.18 -10.76 29.52
C TYR A 14 -5.72 -10.87 29.92
N ASP A 15 -4.88 -11.24 28.97
CA ASP A 15 -3.44 -11.27 29.11
C ASP A 15 -2.81 -10.48 27.96
N PRO A 16 -2.12 -9.36 28.25
CA PRO A 16 -1.53 -8.51 27.22
C PRO A 16 -0.51 -9.21 26.32
N GLN A 17 0.10 -10.32 26.78
CA GLN A 17 1.06 -11.08 25.97
C GLN A 17 0.45 -11.72 24.71
N PHE A 18 -0.88 -11.90 24.68
CA PHE A 18 -1.60 -12.46 23.54
C PHE A 18 -2.19 -11.40 22.60
N GLU A 19 -1.99 -10.12 22.87
CA GLU A 19 -2.55 -9.03 22.08
C GLU A 19 -1.57 -8.53 21.01
N HIS A 20 -1.37 -9.34 19.96
CA HIS A 20 -0.40 -9.05 18.88
C HIS A 20 -0.97 -9.41 17.50
N ASP A 21 -2.01 -8.72 17.04
CA ASP A 21 -2.68 -9.18 15.82
C ASP A 21 -2.96 -8.14 14.73
N ALA A 22 -2.41 -6.94 14.83
CA ALA A 22 -2.65 -5.93 13.80
C ALA A 22 -1.52 -4.89 13.72
N CYS A 23 -1.20 -4.44 12.49
CA CYS A 23 -0.24 -3.35 12.27
C CYS A 23 -0.68 -2.04 12.95
N GLY A 24 0.30 -1.26 13.41
CA GLY A 24 0.09 0.11 13.86
C GLY A 24 0.32 1.10 12.72
N ILE A 25 -0.62 2.02 12.48
CA ILE A 25 -0.48 3.07 11.49
C ILE A 25 -0.80 4.43 12.10
N GLY A 26 -0.13 5.47 11.59
CA GLY A 26 -0.41 6.82 11.99
C GLY A 26 0.10 7.89 11.04
N ALA A 27 -0.46 9.08 11.17
CA ALA A 27 -0.02 10.26 10.45
C ALA A 27 -0.19 11.52 11.29
N VAL A 28 0.76 12.44 11.14
CA VAL A 28 0.66 13.83 11.59
C VAL A 28 0.81 14.73 10.38
N VAL A 29 -0.10 15.66 10.20
CA VAL A 29 -0.10 16.57 9.06
C VAL A 29 -0.42 17.98 9.53
N ASP A 30 0.43 18.93 9.19
CA ASP A 30 0.08 20.35 9.28
C ASP A 30 -0.78 20.72 8.06
N ILE A 31 -2.05 21.01 8.29
CA ILE A 31 -3.02 21.25 7.22
C ILE A 31 -2.61 22.44 6.36
N LYS A 32 -1.92 23.44 6.94
CA LYS A 32 -1.44 24.62 6.22
C LYS A 32 -0.09 24.43 5.53
N GLY A 33 0.44 23.22 5.56
CA GLY A 33 1.73 22.89 4.91
C GLY A 33 2.96 23.51 5.58
N ARG A 34 2.85 23.97 6.83
CA ARG A 34 3.98 24.51 7.59
C ARG A 34 4.91 23.37 8.03
N LYS A 35 6.11 23.39 7.53
CA LYS A 35 7.11 22.37 7.86
C LYS A 35 7.71 22.63 9.24
N SER A 36 7.93 21.56 9.98
CA SER A 36 8.61 21.61 11.29
C SER A 36 9.24 20.26 11.62
N HIS A 37 10.31 20.28 12.42
CA HIS A 37 10.89 19.06 13.01
C HIS A 37 9.92 18.41 14.01
N GLN A 38 9.04 19.21 14.65
CA GLN A 38 8.03 18.68 15.56
C GLN A 38 7.11 17.68 14.88
N THR A 39 6.72 17.90 13.62
CA THR A 39 5.91 16.94 12.84
C THR A 39 6.64 15.60 12.68
N VAL A 40 7.95 15.61 12.45
CA VAL A 40 8.78 14.40 12.36
C VAL A 40 8.82 13.69 13.70
N SER A 41 9.11 14.42 14.77
CA SER A 41 9.16 13.89 16.15
C SER A 41 7.82 13.32 16.61
N ASP A 42 6.71 14.01 16.33
CA ASP A 42 5.36 13.55 16.66
C ASP A 42 4.99 12.26 15.90
N ALA A 43 5.34 12.17 14.62
CA ALA A 43 5.11 10.96 13.83
C ALA A 43 5.89 9.76 14.39
N LEU A 44 7.15 9.95 14.76
CA LEU A 44 7.96 8.92 15.43
C LEU A 44 7.35 8.52 16.77
N SER A 45 6.87 9.49 17.56
CA SER A 45 6.22 9.22 18.85
C SER A 45 4.91 8.42 18.68
N ILE A 46 4.16 8.61 17.58
CA ILE A 46 2.97 7.81 17.29
C ILE A 46 3.37 6.33 17.13
N VAL A 47 4.38 6.02 16.34
CA VAL A 47 4.76 4.63 16.11
C VAL A 47 5.35 3.99 17.35
N GLU A 48 6.10 4.73 18.14
CA GLU A 48 6.64 4.28 19.43
C GLU A 48 5.53 3.89 20.42
N ARG A 49 4.44 4.66 20.48
CA ARG A 49 3.27 4.38 21.33
C ARG A 49 2.37 3.26 20.81
N LEU A 50 2.61 2.77 19.59
CA LEU A 50 1.92 1.62 19.01
C LEU A 50 2.74 0.32 19.12
N GLU A 51 3.67 0.23 20.08
CA GLU A 51 4.54 -0.92 20.30
C GLU A 51 3.76 -2.24 20.48
N HIS A 52 2.65 -2.20 21.21
CA HIS A 52 1.77 -3.36 21.44
C HIS A 52 1.17 -3.94 20.14
N ARG A 53 1.20 -3.18 19.05
CA ARG A 53 0.73 -3.62 17.72
C ARG A 53 1.87 -4.09 16.80
N ALA A 54 3.11 -3.95 17.22
CA ALA A 54 4.27 -4.30 16.41
C ALA A 54 4.63 -5.78 16.54
N GLY A 55 4.98 -6.43 15.42
CA GLY A 55 5.56 -7.77 15.46
C GLY A 55 6.98 -7.75 15.97
N LYS A 56 7.32 -8.76 16.80
CA LYS A 56 8.66 -8.98 17.34
C LYS A 56 9.08 -10.43 17.11
N ASP A 57 10.36 -10.65 16.91
CA ASP A 57 10.90 -11.99 16.86
C ASP A 57 10.89 -12.67 18.25
N ALA A 58 11.22 -13.98 18.28
CA ALA A 58 11.23 -14.75 19.53
C ALA A 58 12.22 -14.23 20.58
N GLU A 59 13.24 -13.47 20.18
CA GLU A 59 14.22 -12.87 21.08
C GLU A 59 13.77 -11.47 21.55
N GLY A 60 12.70 -10.93 20.97
CA GLY A 60 12.17 -9.60 21.28
C GLY A 60 13.10 -8.43 20.88
N LYS A 61 14.07 -8.69 19.98
CA LYS A 61 15.11 -7.72 19.59
C LYS A 61 15.03 -7.29 18.14
N THR A 62 14.32 -8.01 17.30
CA THR A 62 14.14 -7.71 15.89
C THR A 62 12.65 -7.54 15.62
N GLY A 63 12.26 -6.43 15.00
CA GLY A 63 10.88 -6.18 14.61
C GLY A 63 10.57 -6.64 13.20
N ASP A 64 9.28 -6.81 12.90
CA ASP A 64 8.79 -7.18 11.56
C ASP A 64 8.96 -6.06 10.53
N GLY A 65 9.15 -4.85 10.98
CA GLY A 65 9.41 -3.68 10.16
C GLY A 65 8.71 -2.41 10.65
N VAL A 66 9.46 -1.32 10.66
CA VAL A 66 8.96 0.01 11.01
C VAL A 66 9.49 1.01 9.98
N GLY A 67 8.74 2.08 9.74
CA GLY A 67 9.23 3.15 8.89
C GLY A 67 8.35 4.38 8.90
N ILE A 68 8.90 5.43 8.28
CA ILE A 68 8.31 6.75 8.17
C ILE A 68 8.45 7.27 6.74
N MET A 69 7.39 7.88 6.24
CA MET A 69 7.39 8.70 5.03
C MET A 69 7.30 10.16 5.41
N LEU A 70 8.18 10.96 4.85
CA LEU A 70 8.29 12.40 5.08
C LEU A 70 8.35 13.15 3.75
N GLN A 71 8.11 14.45 3.78
CA GLN A 71 8.54 15.32 2.69
C GLN A 71 10.06 15.45 2.70
N ILE A 72 10.65 15.64 1.52
CA ILE A 72 12.05 15.98 1.40
C ILE A 72 12.29 17.36 2.04
N SER A 73 13.10 17.38 3.12
CA SER A 73 13.45 18.62 3.82
C SER A 73 14.53 19.35 3.06
N HIS A 74 14.18 20.46 2.39
CA HIS A 74 15.14 21.25 1.66
C HIS A 74 16.22 21.85 2.60
N ARG A 75 15.83 22.29 3.78
CA ARG A 75 16.74 22.83 4.79
C ARG A 75 17.80 21.80 5.20
N PHE A 76 17.39 20.58 5.51
CA PHE A 76 18.31 19.50 5.88
C PHE A 76 19.21 19.09 4.69
N PHE A 77 18.63 18.87 3.50
CA PHE A 77 19.42 18.43 2.35
C PHE A 77 20.30 19.52 1.76
N ALA A 78 20.00 20.80 1.96
CA ALA A 78 20.93 21.88 1.62
C ALA A 78 22.22 21.80 2.46
N LYS A 79 22.11 21.54 3.78
CA LYS A 79 23.25 21.29 4.66
C LYS A 79 24.06 20.06 4.19
N VAL A 80 23.39 18.96 3.87
CA VAL A 80 24.03 17.76 3.30
C VAL A 80 24.74 18.07 1.99
N ALA A 81 24.15 18.89 1.13
CA ALA A 81 24.74 19.29 -0.14
C ALA A 81 26.02 20.11 0.02
N ASP A 82 26.05 21.00 1.01
CA ASP A 82 27.25 21.76 1.38
C ASP A 82 28.38 20.83 1.83
N GLU A 83 28.06 19.80 2.63
CA GLU A 83 29.03 18.78 3.07
C GLU A 83 29.58 17.96 1.88
N LEU A 84 28.75 17.68 0.88
CA LEU A 84 29.12 16.94 -0.33
C LEU A 84 29.73 17.82 -1.43
N ASN A 85 29.78 19.12 -1.23
CA ASN A 85 30.22 20.11 -2.25
C ASN A 85 29.43 20.02 -3.57
N ILE A 86 28.09 19.84 -3.48
CA ILE A 86 27.19 19.81 -4.63
C ILE A 86 26.15 20.94 -4.54
N SER A 87 25.57 21.32 -5.68
CA SER A 87 24.51 22.31 -5.75
C SER A 87 23.18 21.64 -6.10
N LEU A 88 22.22 21.65 -5.17
CA LEU A 88 20.87 21.09 -5.36
C LEU A 88 19.92 22.02 -6.13
N GLY A 89 20.17 23.33 -6.11
CA GLY A 89 19.19 24.33 -6.56
C GLY A 89 18.11 24.60 -5.51
N ASN A 90 16.94 25.04 -5.97
CA ASN A 90 15.82 25.33 -5.07
C ASN A 90 15.05 24.06 -4.68
N GLU A 91 14.16 24.21 -3.69
CA GLU A 91 13.23 23.16 -3.29
C GLU A 91 12.47 22.61 -4.50
N ARG A 92 12.39 21.26 -4.59
CA ARG A 92 11.77 20.50 -5.70
C ARG A 92 12.44 20.65 -7.06
N GLU A 93 13.66 21.16 -7.10
CA GLU A 93 14.50 21.18 -8.31
C GLU A 93 15.54 20.05 -8.33
N TYR A 94 15.46 19.16 -7.35
CA TYR A 94 16.25 17.95 -7.27
C TYR A 94 15.40 16.78 -6.75
N GLY A 95 15.81 15.57 -7.09
CA GLY A 95 15.27 14.33 -6.57
C GLY A 95 16.23 13.71 -5.56
N VAL A 96 15.66 13.08 -4.53
CA VAL A 96 16.41 12.29 -3.55
C VAL A 96 15.94 10.83 -3.67
N GLY A 97 16.90 9.92 -3.83
CA GLY A 97 16.65 8.47 -3.82
C GLY A 97 17.19 7.84 -2.55
N MET A 98 16.42 6.92 -1.96
CA MET A 98 16.89 6.03 -0.90
C MET A 98 17.15 4.65 -1.50
N PHE A 99 18.28 4.05 -1.19
CA PHE A 99 18.73 2.77 -1.74
C PHE A 99 19.15 1.81 -0.67
N PHE A 100 18.73 0.57 -0.83
CA PHE A 100 19.19 -0.61 -0.08
C PHE A 100 20.06 -1.45 -1.02
N PHE A 101 21.37 -1.29 -0.90
CA PHE A 101 22.34 -2.02 -1.70
C PHE A 101 22.82 -3.30 -0.99
N PRO A 102 23.38 -4.27 -1.73
CA PRO A 102 24.11 -5.39 -1.14
C PRO A 102 25.27 -4.90 -0.26
N GLN A 103 25.55 -5.60 0.82
CA GLN A 103 26.72 -5.33 1.67
C GLN A 103 28.06 -5.59 0.93
N ASN A 104 28.06 -6.50 -0.03
CA ASN A 104 29.25 -6.73 -0.86
C ASN A 104 29.62 -5.49 -1.65
N GLU A 105 30.80 -4.93 -1.38
CA GLU A 105 31.26 -3.66 -1.96
C GLU A 105 31.36 -3.69 -3.49
N HIS A 106 31.77 -4.81 -4.06
CA HIS A 106 31.90 -4.94 -5.51
C HIS A 106 30.53 -4.91 -6.20
N LEU A 107 29.55 -5.67 -5.67
CA LEU A 107 28.18 -5.66 -6.19
C LEU A 107 27.52 -4.29 -5.99
N ARG A 108 27.76 -3.64 -4.85
CA ARG A 108 27.29 -2.27 -4.57
C ARG A 108 27.85 -1.28 -5.57
N ALA A 109 29.17 -1.30 -5.80
CA ALA A 109 29.82 -0.39 -6.76
C ALA A 109 29.28 -0.59 -8.19
N GLN A 110 29.04 -1.83 -8.61
CA GLN A 110 28.43 -2.13 -9.90
C GLN A 110 27.01 -1.57 -10.00
N ALA A 111 26.17 -1.76 -8.97
CA ALA A 111 24.81 -1.25 -8.94
C ALA A 111 24.78 0.30 -8.96
N MET A 112 25.64 0.95 -8.18
CA MET A 112 25.79 2.41 -8.18
C MET A 112 26.16 2.92 -9.57
N LYS A 113 27.14 2.29 -10.21
CA LYS A 113 27.58 2.67 -11.56
C LYS A 113 26.49 2.47 -12.60
N LEU A 114 25.73 1.37 -12.50
CA LEU A 114 24.58 1.11 -13.36
C LEU A 114 23.52 2.20 -13.20
N PHE A 115 23.20 2.59 -11.97
CA PHE A 115 22.21 3.64 -11.71
C PHE A 115 22.65 4.99 -12.31
N GLU A 116 23.92 5.39 -12.15
CA GLU A 116 24.45 6.58 -12.76
C GLU A 116 24.34 6.57 -14.30
N LEU A 117 24.65 5.41 -14.92
CA LEU A 117 24.53 5.24 -16.37
C LEU A 117 23.07 5.35 -16.83
N VAL A 118 22.15 4.69 -16.14
CA VAL A 118 20.71 4.78 -16.43
C VAL A 118 20.23 6.22 -16.28
N THR A 119 20.59 6.90 -15.19
CA THR A 119 20.21 8.30 -14.94
C THR A 119 20.64 9.21 -16.08
N ARG A 120 21.89 9.09 -16.53
CA ARG A 120 22.42 9.88 -17.67
C ARG A 120 21.76 9.51 -19.00
N LYS A 121 21.52 8.22 -19.23
CA LYS A 121 20.85 7.73 -20.45
C LYS A 121 19.42 8.25 -20.57
N GLU A 122 18.72 8.38 -19.45
CA GLU A 122 17.37 8.96 -19.40
C GLU A 122 17.37 10.50 -19.39
N GLY A 123 18.54 11.12 -19.58
CA GLY A 123 18.68 12.57 -19.74
C GLY A 123 18.66 13.37 -18.44
N LEU A 124 18.96 12.73 -17.31
CA LEU A 124 19.07 13.38 -16.01
C LEU A 124 20.53 13.55 -15.59
N GLU A 125 20.78 14.55 -14.74
CA GLU A 125 22.10 14.82 -14.16
C GLU A 125 22.18 14.19 -12.77
N PHE A 126 23.03 13.17 -12.63
CA PHE A 126 23.39 12.59 -11.35
C PHE A 126 24.40 13.52 -10.64
N LEU A 127 24.12 13.87 -9.38
CA LEU A 127 24.96 14.79 -8.62
C LEU A 127 25.94 14.06 -7.71
N ALA A 128 25.42 13.23 -6.78
CA ALA A 128 26.27 12.56 -5.81
C ALA A 128 25.56 11.34 -5.17
N TRP A 129 26.37 10.46 -4.58
CA TRP A 129 25.96 9.48 -3.58
C TRP A 129 26.30 10.00 -2.18
N ARG A 130 25.46 9.64 -1.21
CA ARG A 130 25.68 9.83 0.23
C ARG A 130 25.42 8.52 0.95
N GLU A 131 26.38 8.06 1.73
CA GLU A 131 26.08 7.00 2.70
C GLU A 131 25.22 7.57 3.82
N VAL A 132 24.10 6.91 4.12
CA VAL A 132 23.19 7.40 5.17
C VAL A 132 23.79 7.08 6.53
N PRO A 133 23.94 8.07 7.42
CA PRO A 133 24.41 7.83 8.77
C PRO A 133 23.41 6.98 9.56
N VAL A 134 23.84 5.77 9.92
CA VAL A 134 23.01 4.80 10.66
C VAL A 134 23.78 4.25 11.85
N ASP A 135 23.04 3.85 12.90
CA ASP A 135 23.58 3.14 14.05
C ASP A 135 23.18 1.65 13.99
N PRO A 136 24.08 0.75 13.54
CA PRO A 136 23.80 -0.68 13.46
C PRO A 136 23.57 -1.33 14.84
N ASP A 137 24.01 -0.73 15.92
CA ASP A 137 23.85 -1.27 17.28
C ASP A 137 22.43 -1.05 17.81
N ALA A 138 21.66 -0.16 17.18
CA ALA A 138 20.26 0.06 17.51
C ALA A 138 19.33 -1.11 17.10
N VAL A 139 19.81 -2.09 16.33
CA VAL A 139 18.96 -3.19 15.82
C VAL A 139 19.43 -4.56 16.30
N GLY A 140 18.49 -5.52 16.38
CA GLY A 140 18.78 -6.90 16.76
C GLY A 140 19.65 -7.64 15.74
N GLN A 141 20.29 -8.72 16.18
CA GLN A 141 21.26 -9.45 15.36
C GLN A 141 20.67 -9.98 14.04
N LYS A 142 19.44 -10.50 14.04
CA LYS A 142 18.76 -10.97 12.82
C LYS A 142 18.56 -9.86 11.77
N ALA A 143 18.19 -8.66 12.22
CA ALA A 143 18.06 -7.51 11.34
C ALA A 143 19.42 -7.07 10.79
N ARG A 144 20.46 -7.13 11.64
CA ARG A 144 21.85 -6.79 11.28
C ARG A 144 22.43 -7.76 10.25
N ASP A 145 22.20 -9.07 10.41
CA ASP A 145 22.70 -10.11 9.51
C ASP A 145 22.20 -9.95 8.07
N CYS A 146 21.03 -9.36 7.89
CA CYS A 146 20.43 -9.09 6.58
C CYS A 146 20.31 -7.58 6.23
N MET A 147 20.98 -6.72 7.00
CA MET A 147 20.96 -5.29 6.80
C MET A 147 21.57 -4.91 5.44
N PRO A 148 20.90 -4.11 4.62
CA PRO A 148 21.49 -3.57 3.40
C PRO A 148 22.49 -2.45 3.72
N ALA A 149 23.37 -2.15 2.76
CA ALA A 149 24.10 -0.89 2.76
C ALA A 149 23.14 0.23 2.31
N ILE A 150 22.93 1.24 3.16
CA ILE A 150 21.91 2.27 2.97
C ILE A 150 22.54 3.54 2.43
N TRP A 151 22.11 3.95 1.24
CA TRP A 151 22.65 5.11 0.54
C TRP A 151 21.55 6.01 0.02
N GLN A 152 21.88 7.29 -0.15
CA GLN A 152 21.05 8.27 -0.84
C GLN A 152 21.74 8.73 -2.11
N CYS A 153 20.95 9.07 -3.13
CA CYS A 153 21.43 9.74 -4.32
C CYS A 153 20.73 11.08 -4.52
N PHE A 154 21.40 11.98 -5.20
CA PHE A 154 20.86 13.28 -5.60
C PHE A 154 20.88 13.42 -7.12
N ILE A 155 19.74 13.83 -7.67
CA ILE A 155 19.54 13.98 -9.12
C ILE A 155 18.98 15.38 -9.37
N LYS A 156 19.60 16.13 -10.27
CA LYS A 156 19.16 17.47 -10.63
C LYS A 156 18.02 17.43 -11.63
N LYS A 157 17.05 18.30 -11.44
CA LYS A 157 15.94 18.49 -12.38
C LYS A 157 16.44 19.18 -13.66
N PRO A 158 16.18 18.60 -14.86
CA PRO A 158 16.49 19.28 -16.12
C PRO A 158 15.73 20.60 -16.26
N ALA A 159 16.37 21.62 -16.83
CA ALA A 159 15.74 22.93 -16.99
C ALA A 159 14.42 22.90 -17.81
N LYS A 160 14.32 21.98 -18.76
CA LYS A 160 13.14 21.80 -19.64
C LYS A 160 11.98 21.03 -19.01
N VAL A 161 12.18 20.42 -17.82
CA VAL A 161 11.18 19.63 -17.12
C VAL A 161 10.54 20.47 -16.02
N SER A 162 9.21 20.45 -15.93
CA SER A 162 8.47 21.17 -14.88
C SER A 162 8.72 20.52 -13.51
N LYS A 163 8.59 21.32 -12.42
CA LYS A 163 8.60 20.79 -11.05
C LYS A 163 7.38 19.88 -10.81
N GLY A 164 7.50 19.04 -9.80
CA GLY A 164 6.43 18.15 -9.37
C GLY A 164 6.32 16.91 -10.24
N ILE A 165 5.11 16.56 -10.66
CA ILE A 165 4.82 15.26 -11.30
C ILE A 165 5.63 15.00 -12.58
N ASP A 166 5.95 16.02 -13.36
CA ASP A 166 6.72 15.84 -14.60
C ASP A 166 8.16 15.41 -14.31
N PHE A 167 8.75 15.95 -13.24
CA PHE A 167 10.06 15.52 -12.81
C PHE A 167 10.01 14.15 -12.11
N ASP A 168 9.05 13.93 -11.24
CA ASP A 168 8.86 12.61 -10.59
C ASP A 168 8.63 11.50 -11.61
N ARG A 169 7.95 11.79 -12.73
CA ARG A 169 7.77 10.85 -13.84
C ARG A 169 9.12 10.44 -14.46
N LYS A 170 10.06 11.37 -14.61
CA LYS A 170 11.40 11.04 -15.09
C LYS A 170 12.17 10.21 -14.07
N LEU A 171 12.07 10.53 -12.79
CA LEU A 171 12.66 9.74 -11.71
C LEU A 171 12.08 8.32 -11.66
N TYR A 172 10.76 8.19 -11.86
CA TYR A 172 10.06 6.91 -11.96
C TYR A 172 10.62 6.03 -13.09
N VAL A 173 10.78 6.59 -14.29
CA VAL A 173 11.36 5.85 -15.44
C VAL A 173 12.78 5.38 -15.12
N VAL A 174 13.65 6.26 -14.58
CA VAL A 174 15.01 5.90 -14.16
C VAL A 174 14.99 4.75 -13.17
N ARG A 175 14.16 4.83 -12.14
CA ARG A 175 14.05 3.77 -11.14
C ARG A 175 13.59 2.45 -11.76
N ARG A 176 12.55 2.46 -12.60
CA ARG A 176 12.03 1.23 -13.23
C ARG A 176 13.06 0.56 -14.13
N VAL A 177 13.76 1.33 -14.95
CA VAL A 177 14.86 0.81 -15.81
C VAL A 177 15.97 0.22 -14.94
N PHE A 178 16.34 0.90 -13.86
CA PHE A 178 17.36 0.41 -12.94
C PHE A 178 16.94 -0.86 -12.22
N GLU A 179 15.72 -0.93 -11.67
CA GLU A 179 15.21 -2.10 -10.96
C GLU A 179 15.16 -3.37 -11.83
N GLN A 180 14.90 -3.21 -13.13
CA GLN A 180 14.89 -4.33 -14.09
C GLN A 180 16.31 -4.82 -14.42
N ALA A 181 17.30 -3.94 -14.37
CA ALA A 181 18.68 -4.24 -14.74
C ALA A 181 19.57 -4.61 -13.54
N SER A 182 19.13 -4.34 -12.32
CA SER A 182 19.90 -4.55 -11.08
C SER A 182 19.35 -5.70 -10.27
N ASN A 183 20.23 -6.60 -9.82
CA ASN A 183 19.91 -7.67 -8.91
C ASN A 183 20.35 -7.31 -7.48
N GLY A 184 19.50 -7.61 -6.49
CA GLY A 184 19.83 -7.47 -5.07
C GLY A 184 19.81 -6.03 -4.54
N THR A 185 19.34 -5.04 -5.34
CA THR A 185 19.15 -3.66 -4.91
C THR A 185 17.66 -3.34 -4.83
N TYR A 186 17.24 -2.68 -3.77
CA TYR A 186 15.88 -2.18 -3.60
C TYR A 186 15.89 -0.65 -3.44
N VAL A 187 14.91 0.03 -4.05
CA VAL A 187 14.77 1.48 -3.98
C VAL A 187 13.51 1.84 -3.19
N PRO A 188 13.62 2.10 -1.88
CA PRO A 188 12.50 2.50 -1.03
C PRO A 188 11.75 3.72 -1.55
N SER A 189 12.47 4.73 -2.02
CA SER A 189 11.90 5.94 -2.63
C SER A 189 12.87 6.57 -3.62
N LEU A 190 12.34 7.22 -4.65
CA LEU A 190 13.07 8.13 -5.54
C LEU A 190 12.07 9.18 -6.03
N SER A 191 12.11 10.36 -5.46
CA SER A 191 11.11 11.41 -5.69
C SER A 191 11.73 12.80 -5.51
N SER A 192 11.05 13.82 -6.01
CA SER A 192 11.33 15.23 -5.70
C SER A 192 10.51 15.76 -4.51
N ARG A 193 9.62 14.95 -3.96
CA ARG A 193 8.63 15.38 -2.95
C ARG A 193 8.69 14.60 -1.65
N THR A 194 8.85 13.27 -1.71
CA THR A 194 8.80 12.37 -0.56
C THR A 194 10.05 11.51 -0.42
N ILE A 195 10.33 11.09 0.80
CA ILE A 195 11.39 10.14 1.12
C ILE A 195 10.89 9.14 2.16
N VAL A 196 11.37 7.90 2.08
CA VAL A 196 11.00 6.81 2.98
C VAL A 196 12.22 6.31 3.73
N TYR A 197 12.16 6.36 5.07
CA TYR A 197 13.09 5.70 5.98
C TYR A 197 12.38 4.48 6.59
N LYS A 198 12.95 3.29 6.46
CA LYS A 198 12.35 2.05 6.95
C LYS A 198 13.37 0.94 7.17
N GLY A 199 12.99 -0.09 7.89
CA GLY A 199 13.83 -1.26 8.13
C GLY A 199 13.19 -2.27 9.07
N MET A 200 13.94 -3.31 9.41
CA MET A 200 13.52 -4.36 10.36
C MET A 200 13.79 -3.90 11.80
N PHE A 201 13.00 -2.95 12.27
CA PHE A 201 13.15 -2.31 13.57
C PHE A 201 12.08 -2.76 14.56
N LEU A 202 12.40 -2.69 15.85
CA LEU A 202 11.41 -2.39 16.87
C LEU A 202 10.99 -0.92 16.75
N VAL A 203 9.84 -0.56 17.30
CA VAL A 203 9.27 0.78 17.08
C VAL A 203 10.15 1.93 17.55
N HIS A 204 10.95 1.71 18.59
CA HIS A 204 11.88 2.70 19.15
C HIS A 204 13.19 2.80 18.36
N ASP A 205 13.55 1.77 17.61
CA ASP A 205 14.85 1.69 16.93
C ASP A 205 14.92 2.62 15.72
N LEU A 206 13.79 2.90 15.05
CA LEU A 206 13.75 3.73 13.84
C LEU A 206 14.41 5.11 14.07
N ARG A 207 14.07 5.76 15.20
CA ARG A 207 14.63 7.06 15.59
C ARG A 207 16.12 6.96 15.91
N LEU A 208 16.52 5.89 16.58
CA LEU A 208 17.91 5.68 17.00
C LEU A 208 18.81 5.31 15.82
N PHE A 209 18.28 4.48 14.92
CA PHE A 209 19.04 3.95 13.78
C PHE A 209 19.37 5.02 12.73
N TYR A 210 18.41 5.89 12.37
CA TYR A 210 18.63 6.93 11.36
C TYR A 210 18.96 8.27 12.00
N ALA A 211 20.23 8.67 11.97
CA ALA A 211 20.67 9.97 12.53
C ALA A 211 19.96 11.16 11.86
N ASP A 212 19.62 11.06 10.57
CA ASP A 212 18.89 12.08 9.83
C ASP A 212 17.57 12.49 10.50
N LEU A 213 16.86 11.53 11.11
CA LEU A 213 15.56 11.76 11.76
C LEU A 213 15.67 12.52 13.10
N GLN A 214 16.86 12.64 13.64
CA GLN A 214 17.13 13.38 14.88
C GLN A 214 17.63 14.81 14.62
N ASP A 215 18.00 15.13 13.37
CA ASP A 215 18.50 16.45 13.02
C ASP A 215 17.37 17.49 13.07
N PRO A 216 17.49 18.57 13.89
CA PRO A 216 16.46 19.60 14.02
C PRO A 216 16.18 20.37 12.72
N ASP A 217 17.11 20.33 11.76
CA ASP A 217 16.91 20.92 10.44
C ASP A 217 16.09 20.02 9.50
N TYR A 218 15.83 18.77 9.91
CA TYR A 218 14.91 17.90 9.17
C TYR A 218 13.47 18.29 9.49
N GLU A 219 12.84 19.06 8.63
CA GLU A 219 11.48 19.57 8.76
C GLU A 219 10.54 19.00 7.71
N SER A 220 9.30 18.71 8.10
CA SER A 220 8.22 18.24 7.23
C SER A 220 6.87 18.75 7.71
N ALA A 221 5.93 18.95 6.80
CA ALA A 221 4.52 19.19 7.13
C ALA A 221 3.72 17.87 7.21
N ILE A 222 4.31 16.78 6.74
CA ILE A 222 3.70 15.44 6.62
C ILE A 222 4.64 14.42 7.28
N GLY A 223 4.12 13.65 8.23
CA GLY A 223 4.78 12.47 8.76
C GLY A 223 3.80 11.30 8.80
N MET A 224 4.08 10.23 8.07
CA MET A 224 3.27 9.01 8.03
C MET A 224 4.10 7.83 8.50
N VAL A 225 3.61 7.07 9.46
CA VAL A 225 4.35 5.99 10.13
C VAL A 225 3.58 4.68 10.13
N HIS A 226 4.35 3.61 10.15
CA HIS A 226 3.82 2.26 10.19
C HIS A 226 4.69 1.36 11.04
N SER A 227 4.08 0.57 11.92
CA SER A 227 4.68 -0.59 12.55
C SER A 227 4.00 -1.85 12.02
N ARG A 228 4.81 -2.78 11.51
CA ARG A 228 4.32 -3.98 10.85
C ARG A 228 4.13 -5.12 11.86
N PHE A 229 3.03 -5.83 11.69
CA PHE A 229 2.82 -7.18 12.22
C PHE A 229 2.65 -8.13 11.02
N SER A 230 3.61 -9.05 10.84
CA SER A 230 3.66 -9.91 9.66
C SER A 230 2.99 -11.24 9.95
N THR A 231 1.86 -11.52 9.27
CA THR A 231 1.14 -12.80 9.40
C THR A 231 1.45 -13.76 8.25
N ASN A 232 1.48 -13.26 7.01
CA ASN A 232 1.50 -14.10 5.79
C ASN A 232 2.80 -14.05 5.01
N THR A 233 3.73 -13.14 5.36
CA THR A 233 5.00 -12.97 4.65
C THR A 233 6.15 -12.78 5.62
N ASN A 234 7.30 -13.38 5.32
CA ASN A 234 8.49 -13.20 6.14
C ASN A 234 8.92 -11.73 6.20
N PRO A 235 9.26 -11.20 7.39
CA PRO A 235 9.81 -9.88 7.55
C PRO A 235 11.09 -9.69 6.71
N SER A 236 11.27 -8.49 6.17
CA SER A 236 12.51 -8.09 5.52
C SER A 236 12.61 -6.57 5.45
N TRP A 237 13.82 -6.06 5.27
CA TRP A 237 14.09 -4.63 5.09
C TRP A 237 13.25 -4.00 3.98
N MET A 238 13.06 -4.71 2.86
CA MET A 238 12.28 -4.24 1.72
C MET A 238 10.78 -4.20 2.01
N ARG A 239 10.27 -5.19 2.75
CA ARG A 239 8.83 -5.35 3.03
C ARG A 239 8.32 -4.50 4.18
N ALA A 240 9.21 -3.83 4.92
CA ALA A 240 8.80 -2.81 5.87
C ALA A 240 8.04 -1.69 5.14
N HIS A 241 7.02 -1.13 5.81
CA HIS A 241 6.28 0.04 5.33
C HIS A 241 6.91 1.33 5.87
N PRO A 242 6.64 2.49 5.25
CA PRO A 242 5.79 2.74 4.06
C PRO A 242 6.33 2.18 2.76
N ASN A 243 5.44 2.01 1.77
CA ASN A 243 5.80 1.95 0.36
C ASN A 243 6.03 3.37 -0.19
N ARG A 244 6.00 3.61 -1.51
CA ARG A 244 6.32 4.92 -2.09
C ARG A 244 5.19 5.94 -1.97
N PHE A 245 3.94 5.48 -2.02
CA PHE A 245 2.73 6.28 -1.91
C PHE A 245 1.86 5.92 -0.73
N ILE A 246 1.88 4.64 -0.32
CA ILE A 246 0.95 4.12 0.68
C ILE A 246 1.63 3.46 1.87
N LEU A 247 0.88 3.43 2.96
CA LEU A 247 1.03 2.45 4.03
C LEU A 247 -0.33 1.78 4.28
N HIS A 248 -0.29 0.52 4.69
CA HIS A 248 -1.44 -0.35 4.71
C HIS A 248 -1.49 -1.18 5.98
N ASN A 249 -2.63 -1.15 6.67
CA ASN A 249 -2.95 -2.09 7.74
C ASN A 249 -4.10 -2.97 7.27
N GLY A 250 -3.79 -4.21 6.92
CA GLY A 250 -4.78 -5.16 6.45
C GLY A 250 -4.21 -6.21 5.50
N GLU A 251 -5.08 -6.74 4.66
CA GLU A 251 -4.76 -7.75 3.67
C GLU A 251 -5.65 -7.55 2.43
N ILE A 252 -5.05 -7.57 1.24
CA ILE A 252 -5.80 -7.48 -0.02
C ILE A 252 -6.07 -8.89 -0.51
N ASN A 253 -7.28 -9.39 -0.25
CA ASN A 253 -7.66 -10.78 -0.54
C ASN A 253 -7.75 -11.08 -2.04
N THR A 254 -8.01 -10.07 -2.87
CA THR A 254 -8.15 -10.20 -4.33
C THR A 254 -6.81 -10.05 -5.07
N ILE A 255 -5.69 -9.95 -4.35
CA ILE A 255 -4.37 -9.59 -4.89
C ILE A 255 -3.96 -10.40 -6.12
N LYS A 256 -4.18 -11.71 -6.14
CA LYS A 256 -3.80 -12.55 -7.28
C LYS A 256 -4.57 -12.16 -8.54
N GLY A 257 -5.90 -12.04 -8.45
CA GLY A 257 -6.73 -11.62 -9.57
C GLY A 257 -6.41 -10.21 -10.05
N ASN A 258 -6.18 -9.26 -9.13
CA ASN A 258 -5.78 -7.91 -9.47
C ASN A 258 -4.44 -7.86 -10.22
N THR A 259 -3.46 -8.64 -9.75
CA THR A 259 -2.13 -8.72 -10.38
C THR A 259 -2.21 -9.34 -11.76
N ASP A 260 -2.91 -10.48 -11.90
CA ASP A 260 -3.09 -11.15 -13.18
C ASP A 260 -3.81 -10.24 -14.20
N ALA A 261 -4.83 -9.51 -13.76
CA ALA A 261 -5.56 -8.55 -14.60
C ALA A 261 -4.66 -7.37 -15.03
N MET A 262 -3.82 -6.84 -14.13
CA MET A 262 -2.86 -5.78 -14.49
C MET A 262 -1.83 -6.28 -15.50
N LEU A 263 -1.25 -7.47 -15.30
CA LEU A 263 -0.30 -8.07 -16.23
C LEU A 263 -0.94 -8.33 -17.61
N ALA A 264 -2.19 -8.81 -17.64
CA ALA A 264 -2.91 -9.02 -18.89
C ALA A 264 -3.15 -7.71 -19.68
N ARG A 265 -3.33 -6.59 -18.98
CA ARG A 265 -3.50 -5.27 -19.63
C ARG A 265 -2.21 -4.72 -20.21
N GLU A 266 -1.05 -5.14 -19.74
CA GLU A 266 0.24 -4.59 -20.18
C GLU A 266 0.47 -4.73 -21.70
N GLU A 267 -0.09 -5.76 -22.33
CA GLU A 267 0.02 -5.95 -23.78
C GLU A 267 -0.71 -4.89 -24.61
N THR A 268 -1.76 -4.30 -24.04
CA THR A 268 -2.62 -3.35 -24.77
C THR A 268 -2.59 -1.94 -24.21
N ILE A 269 -1.97 -1.77 -23.04
CA ILE A 269 -1.94 -0.49 -22.36
C ILE A 269 -1.07 0.52 -23.09
N SER A 270 -1.60 1.72 -23.28
CA SER A 270 -0.88 2.83 -23.90
C SER A 270 -1.07 4.09 -23.07
N SER A 271 -0.12 5.00 -23.18
CA SER A 271 -0.17 6.27 -22.47
C SER A 271 0.27 7.41 -23.37
N PRO A 272 -0.57 8.44 -23.57
CA PRO A 272 -0.17 9.63 -24.29
C PRO A 272 0.90 10.45 -23.53
N ILE A 273 1.03 10.23 -22.23
CA ILE A 273 1.99 10.91 -21.35
C ILE A 273 3.35 10.21 -21.39
N MET A 274 3.36 8.89 -21.14
CA MET A 274 4.59 8.08 -21.13
C MET A 274 5.14 7.77 -22.53
N LYS A 275 4.26 7.65 -23.52
CA LYS A 275 4.66 7.38 -24.91
C LYS A 275 5.67 6.22 -25.03
N GLU A 276 6.86 6.50 -25.53
CA GLU A 276 7.94 5.53 -25.73
C GLU A 276 8.52 4.99 -24.40
N ASP A 277 8.36 5.73 -23.31
CA ASP A 277 8.84 5.29 -22.00
C ASP A 277 8.00 4.14 -21.41
N MET A 278 6.79 3.86 -21.98
CA MET A 278 5.94 2.74 -21.54
C MET A 278 6.69 1.41 -21.52
N ASN A 279 7.42 1.08 -22.57
CA ASN A 279 8.16 -0.18 -22.68
C ASN A 279 9.31 -0.31 -21.66
N LYS A 280 9.76 0.81 -21.10
CA LYS A 280 10.84 0.84 -20.11
C LYS A 280 10.36 0.55 -18.69
N ILE A 281 9.07 0.75 -18.41
CA ILE A 281 8.51 0.65 -17.07
C ILE A 281 7.76 -0.67 -16.80
N LEU A 282 7.53 -1.47 -17.83
CA LEU A 282 6.90 -2.79 -17.71
C LEU A 282 7.88 -3.84 -17.15
N PRO A 283 7.40 -4.83 -16.37
CA PRO A 283 6.04 -4.97 -15.89
C PRO A 283 5.68 -3.91 -14.84
N ILE A 284 4.41 -3.50 -14.77
CA ILE A 284 3.94 -2.50 -13.81
C ILE A 284 4.07 -3.03 -12.38
N ILE A 285 3.61 -4.26 -12.18
CA ILE A 285 3.57 -4.91 -10.87
C ILE A 285 4.82 -5.75 -10.64
N ASN A 286 5.47 -5.52 -9.50
CA ASN A 286 6.49 -6.44 -9.00
C ASN A 286 5.82 -7.54 -8.17
N THR A 287 5.65 -8.73 -8.76
CA THR A 287 4.97 -9.88 -8.16
C THR A 287 5.74 -10.51 -6.98
N SER A 288 7.00 -10.14 -6.74
CA SER A 288 7.77 -10.57 -5.56
C SER A 288 7.50 -9.71 -4.32
N GLY A 289 6.78 -8.61 -4.48
CA GLY A 289 6.40 -7.71 -3.41
C GLY A 289 5.31 -8.28 -2.50
N SER A 290 4.95 -7.51 -1.44
CA SER A 290 3.74 -7.77 -0.65
C SER A 290 2.50 -7.29 -1.44
N ASP A 291 1.31 -7.68 -0.98
CA ASP A 291 0.03 -7.22 -1.51
C ASP A 291 -0.04 -5.69 -1.62
N SER A 292 0.32 -5.01 -0.54
CA SER A 292 0.37 -3.55 -0.49
C SER A 292 1.44 -2.93 -1.39
N ALA A 293 2.59 -3.60 -1.59
CA ALA A 293 3.60 -3.13 -2.53
C ALA A 293 3.12 -3.26 -3.98
N MET A 294 2.33 -4.29 -4.29
CA MET A 294 1.72 -4.45 -5.61
C MET A 294 0.66 -3.37 -5.86
N LEU A 295 -0.19 -3.06 -4.85
CA LEU A 295 -1.12 -1.93 -4.94
C LEU A 295 -0.38 -0.60 -5.12
N ASP A 296 0.69 -0.37 -4.36
CA ASP A 296 1.54 0.82 -4.48
C ASP A 296 2.10 0.99 -5.90
N ASN A 297 2.53 -0.12 -6.54
CA ASN A 297 2.98 -0.10 -7.93
C ASN A 297 1.85 0.32 -8.90
N ALA A 298 0.64 -0.19 -8.72
CA ALA A 298 -0.51 0.17 -9.54
C ALA A 298 -0.89 1.66 -9.37
N LEU A 299 -0.93 2.16 -8.14
CA LEU A 299 -1.20 3.57 -7.83
C LEU A 299 -0.11 4.47 -8.40
N GLU A 300 1.16 4.13 -8.19
CA GLU A 300 2.29 4.88 -8.74
C GLU A 300 2.20 4.96 -10.27
N PHE A 301 1.93 3.84 -10.94
CA PHE A 301 1.74 3.82 -12.38
C PHE A 301 0.61 4.76 -12.84
N MET A 302 -0.56 4.72 -12.20
CA MET A 302 -1.69 5.59 -12.54
C MET A 302 -1.36 7.07 -12.33
N VAL A 303 -0.70 7.40 -11.22
CA VAL A 303 -0.29 8.78 -10.92
C VAL A 303 0.75 9.28 -11.93
N MET A 304 1.74 8.48 -12.29
CA MET A 304 2.73 8.84 -13.27
C MET A 304 2.14 8.98 -14.69
N ASN A 305 0.99 8.36 -14.94
CA ASN A 305 0.21 8.54 -16.16
C ASN A 305 -0.83 9.67 -16.08
N GLY A 306 -0.74 10.54 -15.06
CA GLY A 306 -1.49 11.79 -14.97
C GLY A 306 -2.79 11.71 -14.20
N MET A 307 -3.04 10.63 -13.49
CA MET A 307 -4.20 10.52 -12.60
C MET A 307 -3.87 11.17 -11.24
N ASP A 308 -4.81 11.92 -10.68
CA ASP A 308 -4.68 12.41 -9.31
C ASP A 308 -4.61 11.23 -8.32
N LEU A 309 -3.73 11.27 -7.33
CA LEU A 309 -3.60 10.17 -6.37
C LEU A 309 -4.92 9.85 -5.63
N PRO A 310 -5.72 10.84 -5.16
CA PRO A 310 -7.03 10.54 -4.57
C PRO A 310 -7.98 9.83 -5.54
N LEU A 311 -7.97 10.18 -6.83
CA LEU A 311 -8.76 9.50 -7.85
C LEU A 311 -8.29 8.06 -8.04
N ALA A 312 -6.98 7.82 -8.16
CA ALA A 312 -6.41 6.49 -8.29
C ALA A 312 -6.81 5.59 -7.11
N VAL A 313 -6.74 6.09 -5.88
CA VAL A 313 -7.20 5.38 -4.68
C VAL A 313 -8.71 5.13 -4.71
N MET A 314 -9.51 6.10 -5.15
CA MET A 314 -10.97 6.01 -5.19
C MET A 314 -11.48 4.94 -6.17
N ILE A 315 -10.77 4.69 -7.26
CA ILE A 315 -11.14 3.67 -8.24
C ILE A 315 -10.57 2.28 -7.92
N THR A 316 -9.44 2.21 -7.22
CA THR A 316 -8.88 0.93 -6.77
C THR A 316 -9.59 0.38 -5.55
N ILE A 317 -10.05 1.27 -4.64
CA ILE A 317 -10.76 0.91 -3.41
C ILE A 317 -12.08 1.68 -3.39
N PRO A 318 -13.04 1.29 -4.26
CA PRO A 318 -14.28 2.01 -4.39
C PRO A 318 -15.19 1.84 -3.16
N GLU A 319 -15.97 2.87 -2.86
CA GLU A 319 -17.08 2.72 -1.91
C GLU A 319 -18.14 1.75 -2.46
N PRO A 320 -18.98 1.16 -1.59
CA PRO A 320 -20.10 0.32 -2.05
C PRO A 320 -21.07 1.15 -2.89
N TRP A 321 -21.09 0.95 -4.20
CA TRP A 321 -21.88 1.77 -5.13
C TRP A 321 -23.01 1.01 -5.83
N GLU A 322 -22.85 -0.27 -6.17
CA GLU A 322 -23.79 -1.03 -7.01
C GLU A 322 -25.20 -1.07 -6.44
N ASN A 323 -25.33 -1.49 -5.19
CA ASN A 323 -26.61 -1.66 -4.51
C ASN A 323 -26.98 -0.49 -3.58
N ASN A 324 -26.21 0.59 -3.61
CA ASN A 324 -26.44 1.75 -2.76
C ASN A 324 -27.51 2.66 -3.38
N LYS A 325 -28.72 2.64 -2.81
CA LYS A 325 -29.86 3.45 -3.27
C LYS A 325 -29.68 4.95 -3.03
N ASN A 326 -28.77 5.33 -2.15
CA ASN A 326 -28.55 6.73 -1.76
C ASN A 326 -27.44 7.43 -2.55
N ILE A 327 -26.76 6.73 -3.44
CA ILE A 327 -25.72 7.30 -4.29
C ILE A 327 -26.36 8.07 -5.47
N SER A 328 -25.79 9.22 -5.82
CA SER A 328 -26.26 9.98 -6.99
C SER A 328 -25.97 9.22 -8.30
N GLN A 329 -26.82 9.44 -9.33
CA GLN A 329 -26.62 8.76 -10.63
C GLN A 329 -25.24 9.07 -11.22
N LYS A 330 -24.78 10.33 -11.19
CA LYS A 330 -23.45 10.73 -11.68
C LYS A 330 -22.32 9.94 -11.00
N LYS A 331 -22.41 9.76 -9.67
CA LYS A 331 -21.40 9.01 -8.92
C LYS A 331 -21.49 7.51 -9.22
N ARG A 332 -22.69 6.98 -9.48
CA ARG A 332 -22.90 5.60 -9.94
C ARG A 332 -22.26 5.37 -11.31
N ASP A 333 -22.53 6.27 -12.26
CA ASP A 333 -21.99 6.21 -13.63
C ASP A 333 -20.46 6.29 -13.61
N PHE A 334 -19.90 7.15 -12.76
CA PHE A 334 -18.47 7.25 -12.54
C PHE A 334 -17.86 5.91 -12.09
N TYR A 335 -18.39 5.28 -11.04
CA TYR A 335 -17.85 4.00 -10.57
C TYR A 335 -18.08 2.87 -11.57
N GLN A 336 -19.23 2.84 -12.22
CA GLN A 336 -19.52 1.84 -13.26
C GLN A 336 -18.56 1.96 -14.44
N TYR A 337 -18.25 3.19 -14.87
CA TYR A 337 -17.26 3.44 -15.91
C TYR A 337 -15.88 2.88 -15.52
N TYR A 338 -15.38 3.24 -14.35
CA TYR A 338 -14.07 2.76 -13.92
C TYR A 338 -14.04 1.26 -13.61
N ALA A 339 -15.15 0.66 -13.20
CA ALA A 339 -15.28 -0.79 -13.03
C ALA A 339 -15.13 -1.58 -14.36
N THR A 340 -15.32 -0.93 -15.51
CA THR A 340 -15.01 -1.55 -16.82
C THR A 340 -13.52 -1.56 -17.15
N MET A 341 -12.72 -0.77 -16.43
CA MET A 341 -11.29 -0.59 -16.68
C MET A 341 -10.40 -1.24 -15.64
N LEU A 342 -10.86 -1.31 -14.39
CA LEU A 342 -10.06 -1.77 -13.27
C LEU A 342 -10.92 -2.55 -12.27
N GLU A 343 -10.47 -3.74 -11.90
CA GLU A 343 -11.05 -4.54 -10.83
C GLU A 343 -10.77 -3.89 -9.46
N PRO A 344 -11.75 -3.87 -8.53
CA PRO A 344 -11.51 -3.36 -7.19
C PRO A 344 -10.49 -4.23 -6.45
N TRP A 345 -9.62 -3.57 -5.69
CA TRP A 345 -8.67 -4.22 -4.78
C TRP A 345 -9.36 -4.34 -3.42
N ASP A 346 -9.76 -5.55 -3.05
CA ASP A 346 -10.66 -5.80 -1.93
C ASP A 346 -10.00 -6.66 -0.84
N GLY A 347 -10.37 -6.36 0.38
CA GLY A 347 -9.91 -7.01 1.60
C GLY A 347 -10.01 -6.07 2.79
N PRO A 348 -9.85 -6.55 4.04
CA PRO A 348 -9.86 -5.70 5.22
C PRO A 348 -8.66 -4.74 5.18
N ALA A 349 -8.91 -3.44 5.01
CA ALA A 349 -7.83 -2.48 4.80
C ALA A 349 -8.10 -1.12 5.45
N ALA A 350 -7.05 -0.57 6.08
CA ALA A 350 -6.91 0.85 6.33
C ALA A 350 -5.67 1.34 5.57
N ILE A 351 -5.87 2.24 4.62
CA ILE A 351 -4.81 2.72 3.74
C ILE A 351 -4.64 4.21 3.95
N LEU A 352 -3.41 4.61 4.26
CA LEU A 352 -2.98 5.99 4.23
C LEU A 352 -2.13 6.18 2.98
N PHE A 353 -2.25 7.33 2.35
CA PHE A 353 -1.52 7.63 1.12
C PHE A 353 -1.06 9.08 1.07
N SER A 354 0.06 9.32 0.40
CA SER A 354 0.58 10.66 0.14
C SER A 354 1.47 10.67 -1.09
N ASP A 355 1.47 11.79 -1.79
CA ASP A 355 2.43 12.12 -2.84
C ASP A 355 3.36 13.28 -2.45
N GLY A 356 3.30 13.70 -1.18
CA GLY A 356 4.06 14.83 -0.63
C GLY A 356 3.34 16.18 -0.71
N ASP A 357 2.21 16.27 -1.41
CA ASP A 357 1.33 17.45 -1.50
C ASP A 357 0.00 17.20 -0.81
N VAL A 358 -0.54 16.01 -0.96
CA VAL A 358 -1.76 15.57 -0.29
C VAL A 358 -1.49 14.41 0.66
N VAL A 359 -2.30 14.33 1.71
CA VAL A 359 -2.36 13.15 2.58
C VAL A 359 -3.80 12.70 2.67
N GLY A 360 -4.03 11.44 2.39
CA GLY A 360 -5.37 10.88 2.48
C GLY A 360 -5.41 9.57 3.25
N ALA A 361 -6.61 9.21 3.68
CA ALA A 361 -6.88 7.94 4.33
C ALA A 361 -8.23 7.39 3.88
N VAL A 362 -8.28 6.09 3.61
CA VAL A 362 -9.50 5.36 3.26
C VAL A 362 -9.55 4.02 4.01
N LEU A 363 -10.75 3.53 4.23
CA LEU A 363 -10.99 2.15 4.68
C LEU A 363 -11.56 1.33 3.52
N ASP A 364 -11.43 0.01 3.64
CA ASP A 364 -12.17 -0.91 2.79
C ASP A 364 -13.69 -0.66 2.84
N ARG A 365 -14.43 -1.22 1.90
CA ARG A 365 -15.88 -1.03 1.78
C ARG A 365 -16.69 -1.39 3.05
N ASN A 366 -16.16 -2.27 3.89
CA ASN A 366 -16.81 -2.70 5.15
C ASN A 366 -16.29 -1.94 6.37
N GLY A 367 -15.11 -1.31 6.27
CA GLY A 367 -14.47 -0.56 7.35
C GLY A 367 -14.04 -1.44 8.52
N LEU A 368 -13.44 -2.59 8.23
CA LEU A 368 -13.09 -3.60 9.23
C LEU A 368 -11.92 -3.16 10.12
N ARG A 369 -11.00 -2.33 9.60
CA ARG A 369 -9.86 -1.83 10.36
C ARG A 369 -10.19 -0.51 11.06
N PRO A 370 -9.81 -0.34 12.34
CA PRO A 370 -10.05 0.91 13.05
C PRO A 370 -9.13 2.02 12.54
N SER A 371 -9.67 3.23 12.48
CA SER A 371 -8.90 4.45 12.23
C SER A 371 -9.59 5.64 12.88
N ARG A 372 -8.85 6.39 13.69
CA ARG A 372 -9.31 7.55 14.45
C ARG A 372 -8.50 8.77 14.07
N TYR A 373 -9.14 9.94 14.06
CA TYR A 373 -8.42 11.19 13.81
C TYR A 373 -8.90 12.33 14.67
N TYR A 374 -7.97 13.26 14.90
CA TYR A 374 -8.22 14.56 15.51
C TYR A 374 -7.82 15.67 14.55
N ILE A 375 -8.56 16.76 14.58
CA ILE A 375 -8.14 18.03 13.98
C ILE A 375 -8.02 19.02 15.12
N THR A 376 -6.87 19.66 15.21
CA THR A 376 -6.57 20.60 16.29
C THR A 376 -6.82 22.05 15.85
N LYS A 377 -7.02 22.96 16.81
CA LYS A 377 -7.24 24.39 16.56
C LYS A 377 -6.04 25.09 15.91
N ASP A 378 -4.82 24.58 16.19
CA ASP A 378 -3.57 25.04 15.57
C ASP A 378 -3.38 24.54 14.13
N GLY A 379 -4.32 23.74 13.62
CA GLY A 379 -4.37 23.31 12.21
C GLY A 379 -3.61 22.03 11.92
N ARG A 380 -3.44 21.13 12.91
CA ARG A 380 -2.87 19.80 12.68
C ARG A 380 -3.95 18.74 12.58
N MET A 381 -3.74 17.77 11.72
CA MET A 381 -4.46 16.50 11.68
C MET A 381 -3.58 15.40 12.26
N ILE A 382 -4.10 14.64 13.20
CA ILE A 382 -3.48 13.46 13.79
C ILE A 382 -4.39 12.29 13.53
N LEU A 383 -3.90 11.28 12.81
CA LEU A 383 -4.65 10.07 12.48
C LEU A 383 -3.86 8.85 12.96
N SER A 384 -4.55 7.86 13.52
CA SER A 384 -3.94 6.58 13.89
C SER A 384 -4.97 5.45 13.97
N SER A 385 -4.49 4.23 13.96
CA SER A 385 -5.28 3.03 14.25
C SER A 385 -5.91 3.06 15.65
N GLU A 386 -5.32 3.83 16.59
CA GLU A 386 -5.81 3.97 17.96
C GLU A 386 -5.85 5.43 18.40
N VAL A 387 -6.58 5.68 19.48
CA VAL A 387 -6.59 6.99 20.16
C VAL A 387 -5.46 7.07 21.19
N GLY A 388 -5.06 8.29 21.54
CA GLY A 388 -4.07 8.51 22.62
C GLY A 388 -2.62 8.38 22.20
N VAL A 389 -2.34 8.22 20.90
CA VAL A 389 -0.97 8.12 20.35
C VAL A 389 -0.15 9.41 20.47
N LEU A 390 -0.82 10.56 20.56
CA LEU A 390 -0.23 11.85 20.92
C LEU A 390 -1.07 12.53 21.98
N GLU A 391 -0.42 13.23 22.90
CA GLU A 391 -1.09 14.04 23.89
C GLU A 391 -1.59 15.33 23.25
N CYS A 392 -2.90 15.51 23.28
CA CYS A 392 -3.55 16.73 22.84
C CYS A 392 -4.43 17.25 23.97
N ALA A 393 -4.21 18.49 24.39
CA ALA A 393 -5.09 19.13 25.36
C ALA A 393 -6.52 19.15 24.81
N PRO A 394 -7.53 18.70 25.57
CA PRO A 394 -8.91 18.61 25.08
C PRO A 394 -9.45 19.93 24.50
N GLU A 395 -9.05 21.05 25.08
CA GLU A 395 -9.40 22.39 24.63
C GLU A 395 -8.82 22.76 23.26
N ASN A 396 -7.75 22.09 22.82
CA ASN A 396 -7.14 22.30 21.49
C ASN A 396 -7.76 21.42 20.41
N ILE A 397 -8.60 20.46 20.76
CA ILE A 397 -9.23 19.57 19.77
C ILE A 397 -10.45 20.27 19.17
N LEU A 398 -10.44 20.47 17.86
CA LEU A 398 -11.55 21.02 17.07
C LEU A 398 -12.52 19.93 16.61
N VAL A 399 -11.96 18.81 16.08
CA VAL A 399 -12.71 17.64 15.59
C VAL A 399 -12.09 16.37 16.15
N LYS A 400 -12.95 15.45 16.59
CA LYS A 400 -12.59 14.11 17.02
C LYS A 400 -13.59 13.14 16.39
N ASP A 401 -13.12 12.33 15.46
CA ASP A 401 -13.99 11.40 14.74
C ASP A 401 -13.23 10.12 14.35
N ARG A 402 -13.92 9.19 13.73
CA ARG A 402 -13.37 8.00 13.11
C ARG A 402 -13.49 8.06 11.61
N LEU A 403 -12.57 7.45 10.91
CA LEU A 403 -12.72 7.20 9.49
C LEU A 403 -13.87 6.20 9.27
N ARG A 404 -14.71 6.45 8.28
CA ARG A 404 -15.89 5.63 7.97
C ARG A 404 -15.70 4.88 6.67
N PRO A 405 -16.30 3.66 6.53
CA PRO A 405 -16.29 2.95 5.26
C PRO A 405 -16.78 3.83 4.11
N GLY A 406 -16.13 3.71 2.96
CA GLY A 406 -16.51 4.46 1.78
C GLY A 406 -16.33 5.98 1.86
N LYS A 407 -15.65 6.50 2.90
CA LYS A 407 -15.30 7.93 3.04
C LYS A 407 -13.79 8.09 2.96
N MET A 408 -13.37 9.13 2.28
CA MET A 408 -11.97 9.54 2.20
C MET A 408 -11.74 10.75 3.10
N LEU A 409 -10.77 10.65 3.99
CA LEU A 409 -10.22 11.82 4.69
C LEU A 409 -9.04 12.32 3.86
N LEU A 410 -9.06 13.57 3.44
CA LEU A 410 -8.03 14.14 2.57
C LEU A 410 -7.62 15.53 3.03
N VAL A 411 -6.33 15.74 3.18
CA VAL A 411 -5.71 17.06 3.42
C VAL A 411 -4.90 17.44 2.20
N ASP A 412 -5.13 18.62 1.66
CA ASP A 412 -4.30 19.26 0.64
C ASP A 412 -3.42 20.30 1.33
N THR A 413 -2.14 19.98 1.52
CA THR A 413 -1.20 20.86 2.26
C THR A 413 -0.75 22.05 1.42
N VAL A 414 -0.91 22.01 0.10
CA VAL A 414 -0.58 23.12 -0.81
C VAL A 414 -1.69 24.17 -0.76
N LYS A 415 -2.95 23.73 -0.79
CA LYS A 415 -4.11 24.64 -0.62
C LYS A 415 -4.35 24.99 0.86
N GLY A 416 -3.80 24.20 1.78
CA GLY A 416 -3.96 24.39 3.21
C GLY A 416 -5.39 24.12 3.69
N GLU A 417 -6.03 23.07 3.17
CA GLU A 417 -7.41 22.72 3.49
C GLU A 417 -7.64 21.24 3.74
N LEU A 418 -8.64 20.94 4.57
CA LEU A 418 -9.25 19.63 4.66
C LEU A 418 -10.32 19.55 3.57
N VAL A 419 -10.17 18.57 2.66
CA VAL A 419 -11.06 18.42 1.51
C VAL A 419 -12.29 17.60 1.92
N ASP A 420 -13.47 18.13 1.66
CA ASP A 420 -14.73 17.43 1.91
C ASP A 420 -14.90 16.25 0.93
N ASP A 421 -15.18 15.04 1.46
CA ASP A 421 -15.31 13.81 0.68
C ASP A 421 -16.44 13.87 -0.36
N ASP A 422 -17.61 14.40 0.02
CA ASP A 422 -18.75 14.42 -0.88
C ASP A 422 -18.51 15.42 -2.02
N LYS A 423 -17.87 16.56 -1.73
CA LYS A 423 -17.45 17.54 -2.73
C LYS A 423 -16.39 16.98 -3.67
N LEU A 424 -15.35 16.32 -3.13
CA LEU A 424 -14.29 15.68 -3.91
C LEU A 424 -14.86 14.66 -4.89
N LYS A 425 -15.72 13.76 -4.40
CA LYS A 425 -16.33 12.71 -5.21
C LYS A 425 -17.32 13.26 -6.23
N ALA A 426 -18.05 14.30 -5.89
CA ALA A 426 -18.95 14.98 -6.83
C ALA A 426 -18.16 15.69 -7.95
N ASP A 427 -17.01 16.28 -7.63
CA ASP A 427 -16.11 16.87 -8.62
C ASP A 427 -15.61 15.82 -9.61
N TYR A 428 -15.03 14.71 -9.12
CA TYR A 428 -14.57 13.63 -10.00
C TYR A 428 -15.70 13.02 -10.84
N ALA A 429 -16.87 12.78 -10.24
CA ALA A 429 -18.02 12.23 -10.94
C ALA A 429 -18.64 13.17 -12.00
N SER A 430 -18.26 14.45 -11.98
CA SER A 430 -18.75 15.45 -12.92
C SER A 430 -17.71 15.89 -13.97
N ARG A 431 -16.47 15.40 -13.88
CA ARG A 431 -15.38 15.78 -14.79
C ARG A 431 -15.60 15.34 -16.23
N GLN A 432 -16.31 14.21 -16.41
CA GLN A 432 -16.55 13.62 -17.72
C GLN A 432 -18.00 13.15 -17.84
N PRO A 433 -18.54 12.99 -19.05
CA PRO A 433 -19.89 12.52 -19.29
C PRO A 433 -19.97 10.96 -19.20
N TYR A 434 -19.63 10.41 -18.05
CA TYR A 434 -19.54 8.95 -17.83
C TYR A 434 -20.83 8.21 -18.19
N GLY A 435 -22.00 8.78 -17.85
CA GLY A 435 -23.30 8.19 -18.20
C GLY A 435 -23.51 8.07 -19.69
N GLU A 436 -23.19 9.12 -20.46
CA GLU A 436 -23.32 9.10 -21.93
C GLU A 436 -22.39 8.05 -22.55
N TRP A 437 -21.18 7.90 -22.00
CA TRP A 437 -20.23 6.89 -22.47
C TRP A 437 -20.71 5.47 -22.19
N LEU A 438 -21.28 5.24 -21.00
CA LEU A 438 -21.87 3.94 -20.64
C LEU A 438 -23.09 3.62 -21.50
N ASP A 439 -24.02 4.56 -21.67
CA ASP A 439 -25.23 4.36 -22.49
C ASP A 439 -24.90 4.05 -23.94
N SER A 440 -23.80 4.62 -24.47
CA SER A 440 -23.40 4.44 -25.86
C SER A 440 -22.58 3.17 -26.12
N ASN A 441 -21.87 2.67 -25.11
CA ASN A 441 -20.86 1.61 -25.32
C ASN A 441 -21.08 0.36 -24.47
N LEU A 442 -21.84 0.42 -23.38
CA LEU A 442 -22.06 -0.73 -22.50
C LEU A 442 -23.18 -1.62 -23.05
N ILE A 443 -22.83 -2.83 -23.40
CA ILE A 443 -23.80 -3.86 -23.85
C ILE A 443 -24.03 -4.82 -22.68
N HIS A 444 -25.26 -4.90 -22.19
CA HIS A 444 -25.60 -5.84 -21.13
C HIS A 444 -25.82 -7.24 -21.71
N LEU A 445 -25.31 -8.26 -21.01
CA LEU A 445 -25.48 -9.67 -21.40
C LEU A 445 -26.96 -10.04 -21.66
N ARG A 446 -27.88 -9.51 -20.84
CA ARG A 446 -29.34 -9.71 -20.98
C ARG A 446 -29.93 -9.17 -22.29
N ASP A 447 -29.26 -8.19 -22.92
CA ASP A 447 -29.72 -7.54 -24.14
C ASP A 447 -29.19 -8.25 -25.40
N LEU A 448 -28.26 -9.20 -25.22
CA LEU A 448 -27.76 -10.03 -26.31
C LEU A 448 -28.80 -11.07 -26.70
N LYS A 449 -29.09 -11.15 -27.99
CA LYS A 449 -29.87 -12.28 -28.56
C LYS A 449 -28.95 -13.50 -28.59
N ILE A 450 -28.88 -14.23 -27.50
CA ILE A 450 -28.16 -15.50 -27.47
C ILE A 450 -29.06 -16.53 -28.14
N PRO A 451 -28.59 -17.23 -29.18
CA PRO A 451 -29.35 -18.32 -29.79
C PRO A 451 -29.67 -19.33 -28.69
N ASN A 452 -30.98 -19.68 -28.56
CA ASN A 452 -31.37 -20.78 -27.71
C ASN A 452 -30.89 -22.08 -28.34
N GLU A 453 -29.64 -22.42 -28.15
CA GLU A 453 -29.17 -23.78 -28.46
C GLU A 453 -29.90 -24.73 -27.54
N ARG A 454 -30.63 -25.66 -28.07
CA ARG A 454 -31.24 -26.73 -27.28
C ARG A 454 -30.12 -27.54 -26.65
N VAL A 455 -30.10 -27.59 -25.34
CA VAL A 455 -29.24 -28.53 -24.61
C VAL A 455 -29.55 -29.93 -25.13
N PRO A 456 -28.55 -30.70 -25.58
CA PRO A 456 -28.79 -32.07 -26.06
C PRO A 456 -29.49 -32.89 -24.99
N GLU A 457 -30.62 -33.48 -25.34
CA GLU A 457 -31.28 -34.44 -24.43
C GLU A 457 -30.60 -35.78 -24.62
N PHE A 458 -29.84 -36.20 -23.67
CA PHE A 458 -29.20 -37.51 -23.66
C PHE A 458 -30.21 -38.58 -23.16
N ALA A 459 -30.17 -39.77 -23.82
CA ALA A 459 -30.86 -40.93 -23.31
C ALA A 459 -30.40 -41.28 -21.88
N TYR A 460 -31.26 -41.94 -21.13
CA TYR A 460 -30.99 -42.22 -19.71
C TYR A 460 -29.65 -42.97 -19.50
N GLU A 461 -29.42 -44.03 -20.32
CA GLU A 461 -28.19 -44.83 -20.23
C GLU A 461 -26.94 -44.02 -20.64
N GLU A 462 -27.05 -43.12 -21.59
CA GLU A 462 -25.97 -42.25 -22.00
C GLU A 462 -25.63 -41.24 -20.91
N ARG A 463 -26.64 -40.61 -20.31
CA ARG A 463 -26.49 -39.70 -19.21
C ARG A 463 -25.82 -40.38 -17.98
N GLN A 464 -26.25 -41.61 -17.66
CA GLN A 464 -25.60 -42.38 -16.58
C GLN A 464 -24.13 -42.69 -16.89
N ARG A 465 -23.82 -43.01 -18.13
CA ARG A 465 -22.45 -43.26 -18.61
C ARG A 465 -21.57 -42.02 -18.45
N MET A 466 -22.12 -40.87 -18.87
CA MET A 466 -21.43 -39.59 -18.71
C MET A 466 -21.23 -39.23 -17.23
N GLN A 467 -22.25 -39.36 -16.39
CA GLN A 467 -22.15 -39.13 -14.94
C GLN A 467 -21.05 -39.99 -14.31
N LYS A 468 -20.99 -41.28 -14.67
CA LYS A 468 -19.92 -42.18 -14.20
C LYS A 468 -18.55 -41.79 -14.73
N ALA A 469 -18.45 -41.38 -15.99
CA ALA A 469 -17.20 -40.95 -16.59
C ALA A 469 -16.63 -39.69 -15.92
N PHE A 470 -17.50 -38.78 -15.49
CA PHE A 470 -17.15 -37.58 -14.78
C PHE A 470 -17.12 -37.73 -13.25
N GLY A 471 -17.32 -38.94 -12.73
CA GLY A 471 -17.22 -39.24 -11.29
C GLY A 471 -18.41 -38.78 -10.45
N TYR A 472 -19.55 -38.41 -11.06
CA TYR A 472 -20.74 -38.00 -10.30
C TYR A 472 -21.48 -39.22 -9.72
N THR A 473 -21.72 -39.18 -8.40
CA THR A 473 -22.58 -40.13 -7.70
C THR A 473 -24.03 -39.69 -7.77
N TYR A 474 -24.94 -40.61 -7.42
CA TYR A 474 -26.37 -40.28 -7.25
C TYR A 474 -26.58 -39.19 -6.20
N GLU A 475 -25.79 -39.23 -5.13
CA GLU A 475 -25.86 -38.24 -4.03
C GLU A 475 -25.40 -36.87 -4.50
N ASP A 476 -24.32 -36.78 -5.29
CA ASP A 476 -23.87 -35.53 -5.87
C ASP A 476 -24.98 -34.88 -6.70
N VAL A 477 -25.63 -35.67 -7.53
CA VAL A 477 -26.73 -35.19 -8.39
C VAL A 477 -27.93 -34.75 -7.56
N LYS A 478 -28.37 -35.57 -6.58
CA LYS A 478 -29.57 -35.33 -5.82
C LYS A 478 -29.41 -34.28 -4.72
N ASN A 479 -28.29 -34.32 -4.00
CA ASN A 479 -28.13 -33.52 -2.79
C ASN A 479 -27.33 -32.23 -3.05
N THR A 480 -26.57 -32.15 -4.16
CA THR A 480 -25.75 -31.01 -4.50
C THR A 480 -26.28 -30.29 -5.74
N ILE A 481 -26.26 -30.95 -6.90
CA ILE A 481 -26.57 -30.31 -8.18
C ILE A 481 -28.07 -29.93 -8.27
N LEU A 482 -28.97 -30.83 -7.88
CA LEU A 482 -30.40 -30.55 -7.97
C LEU A 482 -30.88 -29.39 -7.08
N PRO A 483 -30.46 -29.26 -5.82
CA PRO A 483 -30.76 -28.07 -5.03
C PRO A 483 -30.20 -26.76 -5.65
N MET A 484 -28.94 -26.75 -6.13
CA MET A 484 -28.37 -25.60 -6.81
C MET A 484 -29.18 -25.19 -8.04
N ALA A 485 -29.56 -26.17 -8.86
CA ALA A 485 -30.37 -25.92 -10.07
C ALA A 485 -31.76 -25.35 -9.75
N ARG A 486 -32.35 -25.73 -8.60
CA ARG A 486 -33.70 -25.29 -8.19
C ARG A 486 -33.70 -23.94 -7.50
N THR A 487 -32.71 -23.68 -6.65
CA THR A 487 -32.73 -22.54 -5.73
C THR A 487 -31.71 -21.46 -6.04
N GLY A 488 -30.69 -21.77 -6.87
CA GLY A 488 -29.55 -20.89 -7.10
C GLY A 488 -28.63 -20.71 -5.89
N ALA A 489 -28.86 -21.49 -4.81
CA ALA A 489 -28.08 -21.43 -3.59
C ALA A 489 -27.18 -22.67 -3.44
N GLU A 490 -26.01 -22.47 -2.81
CA GLU A 490 -25.11 -23.57 -2.48
C GLU A 490 -25.70 -24.46 -1.40
N PRO A 491 -25.73 -25.79 -1.60
CA PRO A 491 -26.31 -26.71 -0.60
C PRO A 491 -25.31 -26.92 0.55
N THR A 492 -25.70 -26.59 1.75
CA THR A 492 -24.86 -26.70 2.97
C THR A 492 -24.43 -28.13 3.29
N ALA A 493 -25.19 -29.14 2.83
CA ALA A 493 -24.85 -30.56 3.00
C ALA A 493 -23.60 -30.98 2.19
N ALA A 494 -23.16 -30.17 1.21
CA ALA A 494 -21.97 -30.46 0.41
C ALA A 494 -20.66 -30.03 1.10
N MET A 495 -20.70 -29.39 2.26
CA MET A 495 -19.56 -28.79 2.93
C MET A 495 -18.87 -29.71 3.96
N GLY A 496 -18.96 -31.01 3.81
CA GLY A 496 -18.38 -31.99 4.75
C GLY A 496 -17.54 -33.05 4.05
N VAL A 497 -16.56 -33.58 4.76
CA VAL A 497 -15.84 -34.79 4.36
C VAL A 497 -16.60 -35.98 4.93
N ASP A 498 -17.34 -36.64 4.08
CA ASP A 498 -18.22 -37.77 4.45
C ASP A 498 -17.44 -39.09 4.45
N ILE A 499 -16.31 -39.12 5.15
CA ILE A 499 -15.52 -40.33 5.34
C ILE A 499 -15.93 -40.96 6.65
N PRO A 500 -16.47 -42.22 6.65
CA PRO A 500 -16.79 -42.93 7.87
C PRO A 500 -15.53 -43.12 8.72
N LEU A 501 -15.40 -42.39 9.80
CA LEU A 501 -14.24 -42.47 10.71
C LEU A 501 -14.05 -43.85 11.34
N ALA A 502 -15.15 -44.63 11.46
CA ALA A 502 -15.16 -45.96 12.04
C ALA A 502 -14.47 -47.04 11.19
N VAL A 503 -14.19 -46.78 9.92
CA VAL A 503 -13.59 -47.74 8.97
C VAL A 503 -12.14 -47.37 8.62
N ARG A 504 -11.48 -46.49 9.37
CA ARG A 504 -10.11 -46.12 9.13
C ARG A 504 -9.17 -47.27 9.49
N LEU A 505 -8.64 -47.94 8.49
CA LEU A 505 -7.51 -48.84 8.66
C LEU A 505 -6.36 -48.10 9.33
N PRO A 506 -5.65 -48.66 10.29
CA PRO A 506 -4.51 -48.02 10.91
C PRO A 506 -3.39 -47.87 9.85
N VAL A 507 -3.32 -46.67 9.26
CA VAL A 507 -2.21 -46.30 8.41
C VAL A 507 -1.07 -45.85 9.32
N PRO A 508 0.16 -46.38 9.17
CA PRO A 508 1.30 -45.89 9.94
C PRO A 508 1.44 -44.37 9.79
N TRP A 509 1.71 -43.70 10.88
CA TRP A 509 1.80 -42.21 10.95
C TRP A 509 2.71 -41.57 9.89
N ALA A 510 3.65 -42.33 9.32
CA ALA A 510 4.58 -41.92 8.27
C ALA A 510 3.96 -41.80 6.87
N ALA A 511 2.70 -42.24 6.66
CA ALA A 511 2.05 -42.28 5.34
C ALA A 511 0.88 -41.32 5.18
N THR A 512 0.60 -40.46 6.15
CA THR A 512 -0.42 -39.41 5.97
C THR A 512 0.21 -38.24 5.20
N PRO A 513 -0.33 -37.86 4.01
CA PRO A 513 0.09 -36.63 3.37
C PRO A 513 -0.14 -35.47 4.33
N ARG A 514 0.88 -34.73 4.69
CA ARG A 514 0.71 -33.41 5.33
C ARG A 514 0.07 -32.51 4.29
N TRP A 515 -1.19 -32.18 4.49
CA TRP A 515 -1.80 -31.10 3.77
C TRP A 515 -1.07 -29.82 4.20
N PRO A 516 -0.55 -29.01 3.27
CA PRO A 516 -0.04 -27.70 3.65
C PRO A 516 -1.21 -26.85 4.13
N CYS A 517 -1.11 -26.34 5.36
CA CYS A 517 -1.97 -25.30 5.88
C CYS A 517 -1.76 -23.99 5.12
#